data_6ade766f50a74f232ccd67bb6353a3da
#
_entry.id   6ade766f50a74f232ccd67bb6353a3da
#
_cell.length_a   1.000
_cell.length_b   1.000
_cell.length_c   1.000
_cell.angle_alpha   90.00
_cell.angle_beta   90.00
_cell.angle_gamma   90.00
#
_symmetry.space_group_name_H-M   'P 1'
#
loop_
_entity.id
_entity.type
_entity.pdbx_description
1 polymer ?
#
loop_
_entity_poly.entity_id
_entity_poly.type
_entity_poly.pdbx_seq_one_letter_code
_entity_poly.pdbx_strand_id
1 'polypeptide(L)'
;CVGVNGPGGAGFIIQGHDTLVGDSIKPSSSDSTVGSVYSRCQPMITGREADASYVLLNSGHNFSNILDGITSANVMVPGRTFDVYVDLPVYMRARHAYPFNSGKVTLENVHYSWPDRDGNTHNYQGAQANYSAQAGDSGGLVFVYTNLGPIWAGVQSGGGAGYLSVFARATDVVSSLNVSVN
;
A
#
# COMPACT_ATOMS: atom_id res chain seq x y z
N CYS A 1 5.63 -0.15 0.65
CA CYS A 1 5.17 -1.33 1.42
C CYS A 1 5.09 -1.01 2.91
N VAL A 2 4.24 -1.70 3.64
CA VAL A 2 4.14 -1.67 5.11
C VAL A 2 4.22 -3.10 5.63
N GLY A 3 4.97 -3.31 6.73
CA GLY A 3 5.06 -4.59 7.40
C GLY A 3 3.81 -4.89 8.22
N VAL A 4 3.32 -6.11 8.13
CA VAL A 4 2.10 -6.56 8.79
C VAL A 4 2.25 -7.98 9.33
N ASN A 5 1.39 -8.34 10.28
CA ASN A 5 1.11 -9.73 10.66
C ASN A 5 -0.24 -10.14 10.09
N GLY A 6 -0.28 -11.27 9.41
CA GLY A 6 -1.47 -11.82 8.80
C GLY A 6 -1.68 -13.29 9.11
N PRO A 7 -2.69 -13.93 8.49
CA PRO A 7 -3.04 -15.33 8.77
C PRO A 7 -1.90 -16.33 8.56
N GLY A 8 -0.94 -16.01 7.69
CA GLY A 8 0.23 -16.86 7.42
C GLY A 8 1.44 -16.54 8.30
N GLY A 9 1.47 -15.40 9.00
CA GLY A 9 2.62 -14.94 9.78
C GLY A 9 3.05 -13.51 9.45
N ALA A 10 4.34 -13.21 9.60
CA ALA A 10 4.91 -11.90 9.26
C ALA A 10 4.99 -11.70 7.75
N GLY A 11 4.72 -10.48 7.29
CA GLY A 11 4.74 -10.15 5.87
C GLY A 11 4.67 -8.66 5.61
N PHE A 12 4.29 -8.31 4.40
CA PHE A 12 4.12 -6.91 3.99
C PHE A 12 3.06 -6.75 2.90
N ILE A 13 2.58 -5.53 2.73
CA ILE A 13 1.55 -5.19 1.76
C ILE A 13 2.19 -4.52 0.53
N ILE A 14 1.73 -4.95 -0.65
CA ILE A 14 2.05 -4.36 -1.96
C ILE A 14 0.75 -4.07 -2.73
N GLN A 15 0.85 -3.47 -3.94
CA GLN A 15 -0.31 -3.32 -4.82
C GLN A 15 -0.89 -4.69 -5.24
N GLY A 16 -2.17 -4.71 -5.60
CA GLY A 16 -2.88 -5.93 -6.00
C GLY A 16 -2.90 -6.18 -7.50
N HIS A 17 -3.02 -5.13 -8.32
CA HIS A 17 -3.31 -5.26 -9.76
C HIS A 17 -2.23 -6.00 -10.58
N ASP A 18 -0.96 -5.91 -10.18
CA ASP A 18 0.17 -6.58 -10.86
C ASP A 18 0.56 -7.93 -10.24
N THR A 19 -0.22 -8.46 -9.31
CA THR A 19 0.15 -9.67 -8.55
C THR A 19 -0.90 -10.75 -8.62
N LEU A 20 -0.45 -12.00 -8.60
CA LEU A 20 -1.31 -13.18 -8.45
C LEU A 20 -0.89 -13.97 -7.20
N VAL A 21 -1.85 -14.67 -6.58
CA VAL A 21 -1.56 -15.55 -5.44
C VAL A 21 -0.55 -16.61 -5.88
N GLY A 22 0.50 -16.77 -5.08
CA GLY A 22 1.63 -17.66 -5.37
C GLY A 22 2.82 -16.98 -6.05
N ASP A 23 2.70 -15.72 -6.51
CA ASP A 23 3.83 -15.01 -7.09
C ASP A 23 4.98 -14.85 -6.11
N SER A 24 6.18 -15.14 -6.58
CA SER A 24 7.42 -14.89 -5.83
C SER A 24 7.82 -13.44 -5.89
N ILE A 25 8.06 -12.82 -4.75
CA ILE A 25 8.46 -11.43 -4.64
C ILE A 25 9.95 -11.32 -4.37
N LYS A 26 10.62 -10.49 -5.18
CA LYS A 26 12.05 -10.20 -5.07
C LYS A 26 12.25 -8.69 -4.90
N PRO A 27 13.18 -8.25 -4.03
CA PRO A 27 13.64 -6.87 -4.04
C PRO A 27 14.30 -6.54 -5.39
N SER A 28 14.17 -5.31 -5.84
CA SER A 28 14.77 -4.85 -7.11
C SER A 28 16.31 -4.96 -7.14
N SER A 29 16.94 -5.07 -5.99
CA SER A 29 18.40 -5.17 -5.81
C SER A 29 18.91 -6.58 -5.58
N SER A 30 18.04 -7.60 -5.61
CA SER A 30 18.41 -8.99 -5.26
C SER A 30 17.70 -10.00 -6.15
N ASP A 31 18.40 -11.09 -6.48
CA ASP A 31 17.81 -12.27 -7.15
C ASP A 31 17.09 -13.21 -6.17
N SER A 32 17.25 -12.98 -4.87
CA SER A 32 16.67 -13.83 -3.83
C SER A 32 15.19 -13.50 -3.60
N THR A 33 14.35 -14.52 -3.59
CA THR A 33 12.93 -14.41 -3.24
C THR A 33 12.80 -14.17 -1.74
N VAL A 34 12.14 -13.06 -1.35
CA VAL A 34 11.91 -12.70 0.06
C VAL A 34 10.58 -13.18 0.59
N GLY A 35 9.63 -13.50 -0.28
CA GLY A 35 8.31 -13.97 0.08
C GLY A 35 7.47 -14.32 -1.14
N SER A 36 6.24 -14.72 -0.89
CA SER A 36 5.24 -14.99 -1.93
C SER A 36 3.91 -14.31 -1.62
N VAL A 37 3.17 -13.96 -2.68
CA VAL A 37 1.81 -13.42 -2.53
C VAL A 37 0.93 -14.50 -1.91
N TYR A 38 0.50 -14.28 -0.69
CA TYR A 38 -0.33 -15.20 0.08
C TYR A 38 -1.82 -15.01 -0.22
N SER A 39 -2.25 -13.75 -0.28
CA SER A 39 -3.63 -13.40 -0.60
C SER A 39 -3.73 -12.02 -1.23
N ARG A 40 -4.83 -11.79 -1.97
CA ARG A 40 -5.25 -10.49 -2.50
C ARG A 40 -6.51 -10.04 -1.76
N CYS A 41 -6.75 -8.74 -1.71
CA CYS A 41 -8.03 -8.24 -1.24
C CYS A 41 -9.17 -8.84 -2.07
N GLN A 42 -10.23 -9.22 -1.38
CA GLN A 42 -11.43 -9.76 -1.99
C GLN A 42 -12.47 -8.65 -2.21
N PRO A 43 -13.41 -8.84 -3.15
CA PRO A 43 -14.48 -7.90 -3.35
C PRO A 43 -15.25 -7.64 -2.04
N MET A 44 -15.44 -6.37 -1.71
CA MET A 44 -16.27 -5.92 -0.61
C MET A 44 -17.77 -6.00 -0.99
N ILE A 45 -18.66 -5.64 -0.08
CA ILE A 45 -20.12 -5.58 -0.31
C ILE A 45 -20.47 -4.74 -1.56
N THR A 46 -19.64 -3.76 -1.91
CA THR A 46 -19.77 -2.93 -3.11
C THR A 46 -19.41 -3.65 -4.42
N GLY A 47 -18.94 -4.90 -4.37
CA GLY A 47 -18.39 -5.62 -5.52
C GLY A 47 -17.03 -5.10 -6.01
N ARG A 48 -16.36 -4.24 -5.22
CA ARG A 48 -15.04 -3.67 -5.51
C ARG A 48 -14.01 -4.14 -4.51
N GLU A 49 -12.75 -4.15 -4.94
CA GLU A 49 -11.61 -4.59 -4.14
C GLU A 49 -10.80 -3.39 -3.63
N ALA A 50 -10.07 -3.54 -2.54
CA ALA A 50 -8.91 -2.69 -2.30
C ALA A 50 -7.75 -3.20 -3.18
N ASP A 51 -7.01 -2.29 -3.82
CA ASP A 51 -5.89 -2.67 -4.69
C ASP A 51 -4.65 -3.00 -3.86
N ALA A 52 -4.69 -4.14 -3.19
CA ALA A 52 -3.60 -4.59 -2.34
C ALA A 52 -3.49 -6.12 -2.27
N SER A 53 -2.27 -6.58 -2.04
CA SER A 53 -1.92 -7.97 -1.81
C SER A 53 -1.05 -8.11 -0.57
N TYR A 54 -1.27 -9.19 0.18
CA TYR A 54 -0.44 -9.60 1.30
C TYR A 54 0.63 -10.58 0.83
N VAL A 55 1.88 -10.25 1.11
CA VAL A 55 3.05 -11.09 0.84
C VAL A 55 3.50 -11.70 2.15
N LEU A 56 3.49 -13.03 2.22
CA LEU A 56 4.07 -13.78 3.34
C LEU A 56 5.57 -13.85 3.16
N LEU A 57 6.33 -13.47 4.19
CA LEU A 57 7.79 -13.57 4.19
C LEU A 57 8.26 -15.02 4.29
N ASN A 58 9.32 -15.34 3.55
CA ASN A 58 10.03 -16.59 3.71
C ASN A 58 10.78 -16.62 5.06
N SER A 59 10.99 -17.82 5.58
CA SER A 59 11.78 -18.01 6.80
C SER A 59 13.15 -17.33 6.71
N GLY A 60 13.56 -16.65 7.78
CA GLY A 60 14.83 -15.91 7.85
C GLY A 60 14.78 -14.48 7.30
N HIS A 61 13.67 -14.04 6.75
CA HIS A 61 13.46 -12.64 6.36
C HIS A 61 12.63 -11.88 7.39
N ASN A 62 12.95 -10.60 7.59
CA ASN A 62 12.23 -9.69 8.45
C ASN A 62 11.87 -8.42 7.67
N PHE A 63 10.76 -7.81 8.02
CA PHE A 63 10.35 -6.51 7.50
C PHE A 63 10.46 -5.46 8.62
N SER A 64 11.06 -4.32 8.29
CA SER A 64 11.13 -3.18 9.21
C SER A 64 10.18 -2.08 8.73
N ASN A 65 9.36 -1.55 9.63
CA ASN A 65 8.50 -0.40 9.38
C ASN A 65 9.21 0.95 9.59
N ILE A 66 10.53 0.97 9.52
CA ILE A 66 11.33 2.21 9.49
C ILE A 66 11.25 2.78 8.07
N LEU A 67 10.82 4.03 7.96
CA LEU A 67 10.85 4.76 6.70
C LEU A 67 12.30 5.07 6.34
N ASP A 68 12.83 4.38 5.33
CA ASP A 68 14.20 4.54 4.87
C ASP A 68 14.50 6.00 4.48
N GLY A 69 15.67 6.50 4.89
CA GLY A 69 16.09 7.88 4.64
C GLY A 69 15.48 8.93 5.58
N ILE A 70 14.74 8.52 6.59
CA ILE A 70 14.13 9.37 7.59
C ILE A 70 14.64 8.95 8.99
N THR A 71 14.91 9.89 9.88
CA THR A 71 15.51 9.64 11.20
C THR A 71 14.67 8.68 12.06
N SER A 72 15.25 8.12 13.11
CA SER A 72 14.64 7.14 14.03
C SER A 72 13.27 7.52 14.64
N ALA A 73 12.84 8.79 14.48
CA ALA A 73 11.50 9.25 14.85
C ALA A 73 10.39 8.83 13.87
N ASN A 74 10.71 8.13 12.79
CA ASN A 74 9.80 7.82 11.70
C ASN A 74 9.49 6.32 11.58
N VAL A 75 9.43 5.62 12.68
CA VAL A 75 8.89 4.27 12.74
C VAL A 75 7.37 4.36 12.65
N MET A 76 6.76 3.61 11.74
CA MET A 76 5.30 3.52 11.64
C MET A 76 4.72 3.11 12.98
N VAL A 77 3.65 3.77 13.41
CA VAL A 77 2.98 3.43 14.68
C VAL A 77 2.33 2.05 14.56
N PRO A 78 2.76 1.06 15.37
CA PRO A 78 2.25 -0.30 15.29
C PRO A 78 0.75 -0.39 15.59
N GLY A 79 0.08 -1.36 14.99
CA GLY A 79 -1.33 -1.67 15.25
C GLY A 79 -2.32 -0.59 14.83
N ARG A 80 -1.89 0.43 14.07
CA ARG A 80 -2.74 1.55 13.69
C ARG A 80 -2.80 1.77 12.19
N THR A 81 -4.03 2.06 11.75
CA THR A 81 -4.33 2.63 10.44
C THR A 81 -5.00 3.98 10.63
N PHE A 82 -4.92 4.84 9.62
CA PHE A 82 -5.54 6.17 9.65
C PHE A 82 -6.71 6.23 8.67
N ASP A 83 -7.88 6.63 9.14
CA ASP A 83 -9.03 6.89 8.29
C ASP A 83 -8.82 8.18 7.51
N VAL A 84 -8.94 8.08 6.18
CA VAL A 84 -8.73 9.21 5.30
C VAL A 84 -10.02 10.04 5.15
N TYR A 85 -9.86 11.36 5.05
CA TYR A 85 -10.94 12.31 4.80
C TYR A 85 -10.44 13.42 3.86
N VAL A 86 -11.35 14.13 3.21
CA VAL A 86 -11.01 15.24 2.31
C VAL A 86 -10.20 16.32 3.04
N ASP A 87 -9.20 16.88 2.35
CA ASP A 87 -8.19 17.82 2.86
C ASP A 87 -7.18 17.26 3.86
N LEU A 88 -7.23 15.96 4.20
CA LEU A 88 -6.19 15.34 5.01
C LEU A 88 -4.83 15.44 4.31
N PRO A 89 -3.80 16.00 4.97
CA PRO A 89 -2.44 15.94 4.47
C PRO A 89 -1.93 14.50 4.45
N VAL A 90 -1.47 14.03 3.30
CA VAL A 90 -0.92 12.69 3.11
C VAL A 90 0.44 12.75 2.44
N TYR A 91 1.24 11.75 2.72
CA TYR A 91 2.60 11.59 2.23
C TYR A 91 2.73 10.23 1.56
N MET A 92 3.43 10.18 0.43
CA MET A 92 3.66 8.96 -0.32
C MET A 92 5.16 8.69 -0.42
N ARG A 93 5.59 7.51 0.00
CA ARG A 93 6.95 7.00 -0.14
C ARG A 93 6.95 5.84 -1.11
N ALA A 94 7.63 6.01 -2.25
CA ALA A 94 7.72 5.03 -3.29
C ALA A 94 9.07 5.12 -4.02
N ARG A 95 9.24 4.35 -5.07
CA ARG A 95 10.49 4.29 -5.83
C ARG A 95 10.97 5.66 -6.31
N HIS A 96 10.07 6.47 -6.86
CA HIS A 96 10.39 7.79 -7.42
C HIS A 96 10.01 8.96 -6.50
N ALA A 97 9.47 8.67 -5.33
CA ALA A 97 9.08 9.65 -4.31
C ALA A 97 10.05 9.59 -3.13
N TYR A 98 11.24 10.17 -3.30
CA TYR A 98 12.27 10.20 -2.24
C TYR A 98 12.58 11.65 -1.81
N PRO A 99 12.60 11.97 -0.51
CA PRO A 99 12.23 11.10 0.62
C PRO A 99 10.74 10.75 0.62
N PHE A 100 9.85 11.61 0.13
CA PHE A 100 8.42 11.39 -0.09
C PHE A 100 7.81 12.52 -0.94
N ASN A 101 6.70 12.23 -1.62
CA ASN A 101 5.82 13.23 -2.19
C ASN A 101 4.70 13.53 -1.18
N SER A 102 4.18 14.75 -1.18
CA SER A 102 3.12 15.17 -0.27
C SER A 102 1.97 15.85 -1.01
N GLY A 103 0.80 15.74 -0.46
CA GLY A 103 -0.42 16.35 -0.97
C GLY A 103 -1.55 16.23 0.02
N LYS A 104 -2.77 16.41 -0.47
CA LYS A 104 -3.98 16.26 0.32
C LYS A 104 -4.92 15.28 -0.36
N VAL A 105 -5.73 14.60 0.44
CA VAL A 105 -6.85 13.81 -0.04
C VAL A 105 -7.87 14.73 -0.71
N THR A 106 -8.25 14.40 -1.93
CA THR A 106 -9.24 15.15 -2.71
C THR A 106 -10.59 14.44 -2.76
N LEU A 107 -10.59 13.11 -2.70
CA LEU A 107 -11.79 12.28 -2.62
C LEU A 107 -11.52 11.08 -1.68
N GLU A 108 -12.45 10.84 -0.76
CA GLU A 108 -12.38 9.71 0.19
C GLU A 108 -12.74 8.38 -0.47
N ASN A 109 -13.65 8.44 -1.44
CA ASN A 109 -14.12 7.29 -2.19
C ASN A 109 -14.01 7.57 -3.68
N VAL A 110 -13.09 6.90 -4.33
CA VAL A 110 -12.93 6.92 -5.77
C VAL A 110 -12.98 5.49 -6.30
N HIS A 111 -13.61 5.34 -7.46
CA HIS A 111 -13.67 4.08 -8.17
C HIS A 111 -12.74 4.14 -9.37
N TYR A 112 -11.95 3.11 -9.54
CA TYR A 112 -11.02 2.99 -10.65
C TYR A 112 -10.88 1.54 -11.07
N SER A 113 -10.35 1.30 -12.25
CA SER A 113 -10.16 -0.05 -12.78
C SER A 113 -8.78 -0.17 -13.39
N TRP A 114 -8.12 -1.27 -13.09
CA TRP A 114 -6.87 -1.66 -13.72
C TRP A 114 -6.99 -3.07 -14.29
N PRO A 115 -6.39 -3.35 -15.45
CA PRO A 115 -6.17 -4.72 -15.85
C PRO A 115 -5.11 -5.35 -14.95
N ASP A 116 -5.27 -6.63 -14.61
CA ASP A 116 -4.17 -7.43 -14.09
C ASP A 116 -3.20 -7.81 -15.22
N ARG A 117 -2.11 -8.47 -14.86
CA ARG A 117 -1.10 -8.89 -15.85
C ARG A 117 -1.64 -9.92 -16.87
N ASP A 118 -2.74 -10.59 -16.59
CA ASP A 118 -3.41 -11.55 -17.49
C ASP A 118 -4.47 -10.86 -18.35
N GLY A 119 -4.67 -9.54 -18.19
CA GLY A 119 -5.58 -8.70 -18.95
C GLY A 119 -7.02 -8.67 -18.41
N ASN A 120 -7.29 -9.30 -17.25
CA ASN A 120 -8.61 -9.22 -16.64
C ASN A 120 -8.77 -7.88 -15.92
N THR A 121 -9.87 -7.19 -16.17
CA THR A 121 -10.16 -5.91 -15.52
C THR A 121 -10.74 -6.13 -14.13
N HIS A 122 -10.08 -5.58 -13.12
CA HIS A 122 -10.55 -5.53 -11.75
C HIS A 122 -11.09 -4.15 -11.42
N ASN A 123 -12.14 -4.10 -10.62
CA ASN A 123 -12.76 -2.87 -10.15
C ASN A 123 -12.32 -2.62 -8.70
N TYR A 124 -11.68 -1.48 -8.50
CA TYR A 124 -11.12 -1.08 -7.22
C TYR A 124 -11.87 0.10 -6.61
N GLN A 125 -11.79 0.22 -5.30
CA GLN A 125 -12.13 1.44 -4.58
C GLN A 125 -10.98 1.88 -3.69
N GLY A 126 -10.87 3.18 -3.47
CA GLY A 126 -9.84 3.75 -2.63
C GLY A 126 -10.09 5.23 -2.40
N ALA A 127 -9.03 5.97 -2.15
CA ALA A 127 -9.04 7.43 -2.05
C ALA A 127 -8.16 8.06 -3.14
N GLN A 128 -8.37 9.34 -3.38
CA GLN A 128 -7.60 10.16 -4.32
C GLN A 128 -6.88 11.27 -3.57
N ALA A 129 -5.67 11.57 -3.98
CA ALA A 129 -4.89 12.69 -3.46
C ALA A 129 -4.17 13.45 -4.58
N ASN A 130 -3.79 14.69 -4.30
CA ASN A 130 -3.17 15.58 -5.28
C ASN A 130 -1.61 15.59 -5.22
N TYR A 131 -0.98 14.55 -4.66
CA TYR A 131 0.46 14.38 -4.83
C TYR A 131 0.79 13.74 -6.17
N SER A 132 2.01 13.96 -6.64
CA SER A 132 2.52 13.34 -7.86
C SER A 132 2.90 11.88 -7.63
N ALA A 133 2.48 10.99 -8.53
CA ALA A 133 2.97 9.63 -8.64
C ALA A 133 3.23 9.29 -10.11
N GLN A 134 4.10 8.34 -10.36
CA GLN A 134 4.46 7.90 -11.71
C GLN A 134 4.57 6.38 -11.79
N ALA A 135 4.70 5.86 -13.00
CA ALA A 135 4.85 4.42 -13.22
C ALA A 135 6.01 3.84 -12.39
N GLY A 136 5.74 2.77 -11.66
CA GLY A 136 6.68 2.13 -10.72
C GLY A 136 6.57 2.61 -9.27
N ASP A 137 5.68 3.57 -8.97
CA ASP A 137 5.35 3.97 -7.60
C ASP A 137 4.24 3.09 -6.97
N SER A 138 3.58 2.26 -7.76
CA SER A 138 2.59 1.27 -7.28
C SER A 138 3.17 0.41 -6.15
N GLY A 139 2.39 0.17 -5.11
CA GLY A 139 2.84 -0.50 -3.89
C GLY A 139 3.57 0.42 -2.90
N GLY A 140 3.73 1.70 -3.24
CA GLY A 140 4.29 2.70 -2.34
C GLY A 140 3.44 2.88 -1.08
N LEU A 141 4.09 3.28 -0.01
CA LEU A 141 3.46 3.55 1.28
C LEU A 141 2.78 4.92 1.24
N VAL A 142 1.51 4.99 1.60
CA VAL A 142 0.79 6.24 1.89
C VAL A 142 0.58 6.35 3.38
N PHE A 143 0.95 7.49 3.97
CA PHE A 143 0.91 7.70 5.42
C PHE A 143 0.57 9.13 5.78
N VAL A 144 0.21 9.34 7.05
CA VAL A 144 -0.01 10.65 7.67
C VAL A 144 0.95 10.83 8.83
N TYR A 145 1.42 12.05 9.07
CA TYR A 145 2.16 12.40 10.28
C TYR A 145 1.20 12.78 11.38
N THR A 146 1.41 12.22 12.56
CA THR A 146 0.71 12.57 13.79
C THR A 146 1.73 12.90 14.89
N ASN A 147 1.25 13.36 16.03
CA ASN A 147 2.09 13.56 17.22
C ASN A 147 2.69 12.26 17.77
N LEU A 148 2.20 11.10 17.36
CA LEU A 148 2.70 9.77 17.73
C LEU A 148 3.73 9.24 16.72
N GLY A 149 3.86 9.87 15.55
CA GLY A 149 4.66 9.41 14.44
C GLY A 149 3.81 9.17 13.17
N PRO A 150 4.40 8.62 12.12
CA PRO A 150 3.68 8.28 10.89
C PRO A 150 2.73 7.12 11.13
N ILE A 151 1.50 7.24 10.63
CA ILE A 151 0.46 6.20 10.66
C ILE A 151 0.11 5.82 9.23
N TRP A 152 -0.03 4.54 8.98
CA TRP A 152 -0.38 4.01 7.68
C TRP A 152 -1.79 4.43 7.25
N ALA A 153 -1.89 5.05 6.08
CA ALA A 153 -3.14 5.52 5.48
C ALA A 153 -3.53 4.72 4.23
N GLY A 154 -2.56 4.11 3.53
CA GLY A 154 -2.88 3.32 2.34
C GLY A 154 -1.69 2.82 1.54
N VAL A 155 -2.00 2.19 0.42
CA VAL A 155 -1.06 1.65 -0.57
C VAL A 155 -1.29 2.36 -1.90
N GLN A 156 -0.24 2.96 -2.47
CA GLN A 156 -0.30 3.61 -3.77
C GLN A 156 -0.68 2.61 -4.85
N SER A 157 -1.75 2.89 -5.57
CA SER A 157 -2.25 2.06 -6.66
C SER A 157 -1.81 2.60 -8.02
N GLY A 158 -2.02 3.88 -8.27
CA GLY A 158 -1.64 4.48 -9.53
C GLY A 158 -1.78 5.99 -9.53
N GLY A 159 -1.30 6.62 -10.59
CA GLY A 159 -1.42 8.06 -10.82
C GLY A 159 -1.50 8.34 -12.30
N GLY A 160 -2.19 9.41 -12.67
CA GLY A 160 -2.28 9.89 -14.04
C GLY A 160 -1.44 11.14 -14.28
N ALA A 161 -1.20 11.46 -15.55
CA ALA A 161 -0.65 12.75 -15.94
C ALA A 161 -1.62 13.85 -15.50
N GLY A 162 -1.25 14.67 -14.52
CA GLY A 162 -2.08 15.75 -14.01
C GLY A 162 -2.17 15.83 -12.47
N TYR A 163 -1.29 15.15 -11.75
CA TYR A 163 -1.14 15.30 -10.29
C TYR A 163 -2.29 14.72 -9.43
N LEU A 164 -3.03 13.77 -9.95
CA LEU A 164 -4.00 13.00 -9.17
C LEU A 164 -3.51 11.57 -9.02
N SER A 165 -3.42 11.12 -7.80
CA SER A 165 -3.00 9.78 -7.43
C SER A 165 -4.13 9.05 -6.74
N VAL A 166 -4.27 7.75 -6.99
CA VAL A 166 -5.23 6.90 -6.29
C VAL A 166 -4.50 5.88 -5.44
N PHE A 167 -5.05 5.58 -4.28
CA PHE A 167 -4.47 4.62 -3.35
C PHE A 167 -5.55 3.80 -2.64
N ALA A 168 -5.25 2.53 -2.37
CA ALA A 168 -6.09 1.68 -1.53
C ALA A 168 -6.00 2.15 -0.08
N ARG A 169 -7.14 2.35 0.60
CA ARG A 169 -7.15 2.79 2.00
C ARG A 169 -6.68 1.68 2.93
N ALA A 170 -5.87 2.02 3.92
CA ALA A 170 -5.31 1.05 4.87
C ALA A 170 -6.40 0.28 5.64
N THR A 171 -7.49 0.95 6.01
CA THR A 171 -8.64 0.34 6.70
C THR A 171 -9.33 -0.75 5.87
N ASP A 172 -9.49 -0.53 4.56
CA ASP A 172 -10.07 -1.51 3.65
C ASP A 172 -9.13 -2.71 3.48
N VAL A 173 -7.83 -2.45 3.36
CA VAL A 173 -6.80 -3.49 3.21
C VAL A 173 -6.73 -4.37 4.45
N VAL A 174 -6.66 -3.77 5.64
CA VAL A 174 -6.63 -4.50 6.92
C VAL A 174 -7.85 -5.37 7.08
N SER A 175 -9.04 -4.83 6.81
CA SER A 175 -10.30 -5.55 6.91
C SER A 175 -10.38 -6.72 5.94
N SER A 176 -9.99 -6.50 4.65
CA SER A 176 -10.10 -7.50 3.60
C SER A 176 -9.08 -8.65 3.77
N LEU A 177 -7.86 -8.33 4.17
CA LEU A 177 -6.76 -9.30 4.29
C LEU A 177 -6.62 -9.91 5.69
N ASN A 178 -7.38 -9.43 6.67
CA ASN A 178 -7.28 -9.82 8.08
C ASN A 178 -5.82 -9.72 8.60
N VAL A 179 -5.21 -8.55 8.40
CA VAL A 179 -3.83 -8.26 8.82
C VAL A 179 -3.81 -7.16 9.88
N SER A 180 -2.71 -7.06 10.62
CA SER A 180 -2.42 -5.96 11.55
C SER A 180 -1.06 -5.36 11.26
N VAL A 181 -0.90 -4.06 11.45
CA VAL A 181 0.40 -3.37 11.29
C VAL A 181 1.34 -3.82 12.40
N ASN A 182 2.59 -4.15 12.02
CA ASN A 182 3.65 -4.52 12.95
C ASN A 182 4.16 -3.34 13.77
#